data_15011ec9c4805b1470a1dfc444a23bb9
#
_entry.id   15011ec9c4805b1470a1dfc444a23bb9
#
_cell.length_a   1.000
_cell.length_b   1.000
_cell.length_c   1.000
_cell.angle_alpha   90.00
_cell.angle_beta   90.00
_cell.angle_gamma   90.00
#
_symmetry.space_group_name_H-M   'P 1'
#
loop_
_entity.id
_entity.type
_entity.pdbx_description
1 polymer ?
#
loop_
_entity_poly.entity_id
_entity_poly.type
_entity_poly.pdbx_seq_one_letter_code
_entity_poly.pdbx_strand_id
1 'polypeptide(L)'
;MIAGKVVGSVISTRKCENLVGNKFMIVDVLDHMQTSGKQLIAIDKIGAGIGEYVLVAQGSAARIGCGMSDAPIDAAIVGIIDDGTGPVSYT
;
A
#
# COMPACT_ATOMS: atom_id res chain seq x y z
N MET A 1 -5.72 8.11 5.35
CA MET A 1 -5.72 6.67 5.03
C MET A 1 -6.71 6.42 3.90
N ILE A 2 -6.32 5.61 2.96
CA ILE A 2 -7.14 5.29 1.80
C ILE A 2 -7.25 3.78 1.64
N ALA A 3 -8.23 3.33 0.87
CA ALA A 3 -8.36 1.94 0.47
C ALA A 3 -7.82 1.77 -0.95
N GLY A 4 -7.26 0.61 -1.23
CA GLY A 4 -6.76 0.30 -2.55
C GLY A 4 -6.77 -1.19 -2.83
N LYS A 5 -6.51 -1.53 -4.09
CA LYS A 5 -6.32 -2.92 -4.52
C LYS A 5 -4.92 -3.07 -5.08
N VAL A 6 -4.19 -4.07 -4.60
CA VAL A 6 -2.85 -4.35 -5.10
C VAL A 6 -2.96 -4.97 -6.49
N VAL A 7 -2.36 -4.32 -7.48
CA VAL A 7 -2.44 -4.77 -8.87
C VAL A 7 -1.11 -5.19 -9.46
N GLY A 8 -0.01 -4.94 -8.77
CA GLY A 8 1.30 -5.33 -9.25
C GLY A 8 2.38 -5.06 -8.22
N SER A 9 3.60 -5.44 -8.55
CA SER A 9 4.78 -5.15 -7.74
C SER A 9 5.80 -4.39 -8.56
N VAL A 10 6.64 -3.61 -7.87
CA VAL A 10 7.69 -2.83 -8.51
C VAL A 10 9.03 -3.43 -8.14
N ILE A 11 9.85 -3.69 -9.14
CA ILE A 11 11.23 -4.14 -8.94
C ILE A 11 12.13 -2.97 -9.32
N SER A 12 12.95 -2.52 -8.36
CA SER A 12 13.93 -1.47 -8.60
C SER A 12 15.32 -2.05 -8.34
N THR A 13 16.21 -1.94 -9.33
CA THR A 13 17.57 -2.45 -9.21
C THR A 13 18.47 -1.47 -8.45
N ARG A 14 18.06 -0.20 -8.34
CA ARG A 14 18.78 0.83 -7.60
C ARG A 14 17.80 1.65 -6.80
N LYS A 15 18.08 1.82 -5.52
CA LYS A 15 17.22 2.59 -4.61
C LYS A 15 18.05 3.03 -3.40
N CYS A 16 17.47 3.93 -2.61
CA CYS A 16 18.11 4.38 -1.39
C CYS A 16 18.38 3.21 -0.46
N GLU A 17 19.45 3.28 0.30
CA GLU A 17 19.89 2.18 1.16
C GLU A 17 18.81 1.76 2.15
N ASN A 18 18.11 2.71 2.74
CA ASN A 18 17.06 2.38 3.71
C ASN A 18 15.77 1.85 3.07
N LEU A 19 15.74 1.70 1.75
CA LEU A 19 14.64 1.04 1.04
C LEU A 19 15.02 -0.38 0.59
N VAL A 20 16.29 -0.77 0.73
CA VAL A 20 16.76 -2.09 0.32
C VAL A 20 16.07 -3.16 1.16
N GLY A 21 15.62 -4.23 0.51
CA GLY A 21 14.95 -5.34 1.18
C GLY A 21 13.46 -5.14 1.39
N ASN A 22 12.91 -4.00 1.02
CA ASN A 22 11.48 -3.75 1.15
C ASN A 22 10.77 -4.03 -0.17
N LYS A 23 9.53 -4.45 -0.07
CA LYS A 23 8.67 -4.68 -1.24
C LYS A 23 7.88 -3.42 -1.54
N PHE A 24 7.75 -3.14 -2.82
CA PHE A 24 6.95 -2.01 -3.31
C PHE A 24 5.82 -2.55 -4.17
N MET A 25 4.61 -2.12 -3.89
CA MET A 25 3.43 -2.61 -4.59
C MET A 25 2.75 -1.46 -5.32
N ILE A 26 2.21 -1.76 -6.49
CA ILE A 26 1.35 -0.82 -7.22
C ILE A 26 -0.06 -1.03 -6.71
N VAL A 27 -0.66 0.05 -6.24
CA VAL A 27 -1.99 0.02 -5.64
C VAL A 27 -2.93 0.92 -6.44
N ASP A 28 -4.03 0.35 -6.91
CA ASP A 28 -5.13 1.14 -7.47
C ASP A 28 -5.91 1.75 -6.32
N VAL A 29 -6.00 3.07 -6.30
CA VAL A 29 -6.76 3.78 -5.28
C VAL A 29 -8.25 3.58 -5.55
N LEU A 30 -9.00 3.24 -4.50
CA LEU A 30 -10.44 3.01 -4.59
C LEU A 30 -11.19 4.23 -4.10
N ASP A 31 -12.30 4.53 -4.76
CA ASP A 31 -13.25 5.54 -4.36
C ASP A 31 -14.60 4.85 -4.21
N HIS A 32 -15.16 4.84 -3.01
CA HIS A 32 -16.36 4.06 -2.68
C HIS A 32 -16.23 2.60 -3.11
N MET A 33 -15.03 2.03 -2.90
CA MET A 33 -14.67 0.65 -3.24
C MET A 33 -14.72 0.35 -4.74
N GLN A 34 -14.65 1.37 -5.57
CA GLN A 34 -14.51 1.26 -7.02
C GLN A 34 -13.19 1.89 -7.45
N THR A 35 -12.60 1.39 -8.51
CA THR A 35 -11.34 1.92 -9.03
C THR A 35 -11.52 3.38 -9.45
N SER A 36 -10.69 4.26 -8.88
CA SER A 36 -10.77 5.70 -9.16
C SER A 36 -9.97 6.13 -10.38
N GLY A 37 -9.17 5.23 -10.95
CA GLY A 37 -8.25 5.54 -12.04
C GLY A 37 -6.90 6.07 -11.58
N LYS A 38 -6.69 6.20 -10.28
CA LYS A 38 -5.41 6.64 -9.72
C LYS A 38 -4.64 5.46 -9.18
N GLN A 39 -3.32 5.50 -9.35
CA GLN A 39 -2.43 4.49 -8.81
C GLN A 39 -1.37 5.16 -7.95
N LEU A 40 -0.86 4.42 -6.98
CA LEU A 40 0.30 4.84 -6.20
C LEU A 40 1.19 3.64 -5.93
N ILE A 41 2.41 3.93 -5.51
CA ILE A 41 3.37 2.92 -5.10
C ILE A 41 3.49 2.99 -3.59
N ALA A 42 3.23 1.87 -2.92
CA ALA A 42 3.28 1.77 -1.47
C ALA A 42 4.27 0.71 -1.05
N ILE A 43 4.96 0.97 0.07
CA ILE A 43 5.80 -0.05 0.67
C ILE A 43 4.91 -1.09 1.34
N ASP A 44 5.31 -2.36 1.25
CA ASP A 44 4.59 -3.47 1.87
C ASP A 44 5.51 -4.21 2.84
N LYS A 45 5.19 -4.15 4.12
CA LYS A 45 5.90 -4.88 5.17
C LYS A 45 5.01 -5.93 5.85
N ILE A 46 3.79 -6.12 5.37
CA ILE A 46 2.85 -7.04 6.00
C ILE A 46 2.50 -8.25 5.11
N GLY A 47 3.04 -8.29 3.89
CA GLY A 47 2.86 -9.44 3.01
C GLY A 47 1.59 -9.40 2.18
N ALA A 48 1.15 -8.23 1.74
CA ALA A 48 0.00 -8.14 0.85
C ALA A 48 0.32 -8.75 -0.52
N GLY A 49 -0.62 -9.51 -1.05
CA GLY A 49 -0.50 -10.13 -2.36
C GLY A 49 -1.27 -9.38 -3.44
N ILE A 50 -0.90 -9.64 -4.70
CA ILE A 50 -1.60 -9.09 -5.85
C ILE A 50 -3.04 -9.56 -5.82
N GLY A 51 -3.97 -8.63 -6.03
CA GLY A 51 -5.41 -8.89 -5.98
C GLY A 51 -6.05 -8.62 -4.63
N GLU A 52 -5.25 -8.43 -3.58
CA GLU A 52 -5.79 -8.14 -2.26
C GLU A 52 -6.20 -6.68 -2.12
N TYR A 53 -7.23 -6.44 -1.32
CA TYR A 53 -7.67 -5.10 -0.94
C TYR A 53 -6.96 -4.69 0.32
N VAL A 54 -6.46 -3.46 0.37
CA VAL A 54 -5.55 -3.01 1.42
C VAL A 54 -5.93 -1.62 1.92
N LEU A 55 -5.50 -1.35 3.15
CA LEU A 55 -5.52 -0.01 3.72
C LEU A 55 -4.13 0.59 3.54
N VAL A 56 -4.08 1.83 3.05
CA VAL A 56 -2.84 2.53 2.76
C VAL A 56 -2.78 3.82 3.56
N ALA A 57 -1.74 3.97 4.34
CA ALA A 57 -1.41 5.23 5.01
C ALA A 57 -0.52 6.07 4.10
N GLN A 58 -0.62 7.38 4.21
CA GLN A 58 0.14 8.32 3.39
C GLN A 58 0.90 9.33 4.25
N GLY A 59 1.90 9.98 3.66
CA GLY A 59 2.69 11.00 4.32
C GLY A 59 3.49 10.47 5.50
N SER A 60 3.58 11.25 6.56
CA SER A 60 4.32 10.85 7.76
C SER A 60 3.67 9.65 8.45
N ALA A 61 2.35 9.51 8.33
CA ALA A 61 1.65 8.34 8.87
C ALA A 61 2.14 7.03 8.20
N ALA A 62 2.49 7.08 6.93
CA ALA A 62 3.04 5.91 6.24
C ALA A 62 4.37 5.47 6.86
N ARG A 63 5.27 6.42 7.11
CA ARG A 63 6.57 6.13 7.71
C ARG A 63 6.44 5.57 9.12
N ILE A 64 5.57 6.18 9.91
CA ILE A 64 5.32 5.74 11.28
C ILE A 64 4.67 4.36 11.28
N GLY A 65 3.67 4.15 10.41
CA GLY A 65 2.93 2.90 10.35
C GLY A 65 3.78 1.70 9.95
N CYS A 66 4.85 1.90 9.18
CA CYS A 66 5.75 0.81 8.80
C CYS A 66 7.04 0.79 9.62
N GLY A 67 7.18 1.66 10.63
CA GLY A 67 8.36 1.70 11.49
C GLY A 67 9.60 2.28 10.83
N MET A 68 9.43 3.12 9.82
CA MET A 68 10.55 3.66 9.03
C MET A 68 10.47 5.19 8.98
N SER A 69 10.53 5.82 10.16
CA SER A 69 10.32 7.27 10.26
C SER A 69 11.31 8.12 9.45
N ASP A 70 12.49 7.59 9.17
CA ASP A 70 13.54 8.30 8.42
C ASP A 70 13.60 7.91 6.94
N ALA A 71 12.74 7.01 6.48
CA ALA A 71 12.78 6.55 5.11
C ALA A 71 12.01 7.50 4.17
N PRO A 72 12.44 7.61 2.89
CA PRO A 72 11.74 8.45 1.91
C PRO A 72 10.48 7.75 1.38
N ILE A 73 9.52 7.54 2.24
CA ILE A 73 8.28 6.82 1.96
C ILE A 73 7.11 7.74 2.26
N ASP A 74 6.15 7.81 1.36
CA ASP A 74 4.93 8.59 1.57
C ASP A 74 3.65 7.76 1.43
N ALA A 75 3.76 6.45 1.19
CA ALA A 75 2.62 5.54 1.18
C ALA A 75 3.07 4.17 1.68
N ALA A 76 2.28 3.59 2.55
CA ALA A 76 2.57 2.27 3.12
C ALA A 76 1.29 1.48 3.30
N ILE A 77 1.33 0.19 2.94
CA ILE A 77 0.24 -0.73 3.23
C ILE A 77 0.29 -1.05 4.71
N VAL A 78 -0.77 -0.73 5.43
CA VAL A 78 -0.85 -0.91 6.88
C VAL A 78 -1.89 -1.93 7.29
N GLY A 79 -2.69 -2.44 6.37
CA GLY A 79 -3.69 -3.46 6.68
C GLY A 79 -4.18 -4.14 5.42
N ILE A 80 -4.70 -5.34 5.57
CA ILE A 80 -5.36 -6.08 4.50
C ILE A 80 -6.84 -6.14 4.85
N ILE A 81 -7.69 -5.79 3.88
CA ILE A 81 -9.12 -5.88 4.04
C ILE A 81 -9.54 -7.28 3.63
N ASP A 82 -9.94 -8.09 4.59
CA ASP A 82 -10.30 -9.47 4.33
C ASP A 82 -11.49 -9.84 5.20
N ASP A 83 -12.66 -9.89 4.59
CA ASP A 83 -13.89 -10.31 5.23
C ASP A 83 -14.42 -11.61 4.63
N GLY A 84 -13.66 -12.25 3.74
CA GLY A 84 -14.04 -13.48 3.07
C GLY A 84 -14.99 -13.28 1.90
N THR A 85 -15.51 -12.09 1.71
CA THR A 85 -16.46 -11.79 0.62
C THR A 85 -15.97 -10.68 -0.30
N GLY A 86 -14.77 -10.14 -0.03
CA GLY A 86 -14.23 -8.98 -0.70
C GLY A 86 -14.48 -7.71 0.10
N PRO A 87 -14.18 -6.55 -0.48
CA PRO A 87 -14.31 -5.31 0.28
C PRO A 87 -15.77 -4.99 0.57
N VAL A 88 -16.01 -4.53 1.78
CA VAL A 88 -17.33 -4.07 2.19
C VAL A 88 -17.36 -2.55 2.20
N SER A 89 -18.56 -2.00 2.09
CA SER A 89 -18.74 -0.55 2.22
C SER A 89 -18.42 -0.12 3.64
N TYR A 90 -17.60 0.89 3.78
CA TYR A 90 -17.40 1.50 5.08
C TYR A 90 -18.17 2.75 5.21
N THR A 91 -19.34 2.66 5.36
CA THR A 91 -20.17 3.82 5.66
C THR A 91 -20.51 3.84 7.12
#